data_2c0bb607e39f9bb5cbc3b7b37cbb1061
#
_entry.id   2c0bb607e39f9bb5cbc3b7b37cbb1061
#
_cell.length_a   1.000
_cell.length_b   1.000
_cell.length_c   1.000
_cell.angle_alpha   90.00
_cell.angle_beta   90.00
_cell.angle_gamma   90.00
#
_symmetry.space_group_name_H-M   'P 1'
#
loop_
_entity.id
_entity.type
_entity.pdbx_description
1 polymer ?
#
loop_
_entity_poly.entity_id
_entity_poly.type
_entity_poly.pdbx_seq_one_letter_code
_entity_poly.pdbx_strand_id
1 'polypeptide(L)'
;MQPELFDFITKIKDLGYLVKLDTNGSHPEVLKSLCHSNLIDYVAMDIKHAPSRYQEICNAPSFSMEKIAESAAFLLEGTVPYEFRTTIVRELHTLKDFEEIGAWIAGADSYFLQSYQESEQVIHPVFSSYTKKELEDIQSLL
;
A
#
# COMPACT_ATOMS: atom_id res chain seq x y z
N MET A 1 1.18 17.61 -8.49
CA MET A 1 1.28 17.78 -7.03
C MET A 1 0.34 18.91 -6.62
N GLN A 2 -0.37 18.73 -5.51
CA GLN A 2 -1.29 19.74 -5.00
C GLN A 2 -0.54 20.61 -3.97
N PRO A 3 -0.27 21.87 -4.27
CA PRO A 3 0.42 22.75 -3.32
C PRO A 3 -0.30 22.88 -1.97
N GLU A 4 -1.63 22.81 -1.99
CA GLU A 4 -2.43 22.85 -0.79
C GLU A 4 -2.15 21.68 0.15
N LEU A 5 -1.73 20.53 -0.35
CA LEU A 5 -1.39 19.38 0.47
C LEU A 5 -0.17 19.68 1.37
N PHE A 6 0.87 20.27 0.80
CA PHE A 6 2.05 20.68 1.57
C PHE A 6 1.70 21.67 2.66
N ASP A 7 0.93 22.69 2.32
CA ASP A 7 0.52 23.71 3.28
C ASP A 7 -0.33 23.12 4.41
N PHE A 8 -1.26 22.23 4.05
CA PHE A 8 -2.13 21.56 5.01
C PHE A 8 -1.32 20.70 5.99
N ILE A 9 -0.41 19.89 5.48
CA ILE A 9 0.43 19.02 6.32
C ILE A 9 1.34 19.87 7.21
N THR A 10 1.93 20.94 6.67
CA THR A 10 2.78 21.86 7.42
C THR A 10 2.02 22.43 8.61
N LYS A 11 0.77 22.87 8.41
CA LYS A 11 -0.07 23.40 9.49
C LYS A 11 -0.34 22.35 10.57
N ILE A 12 -0.59 21.10 10.18
CA ILE A 12 -0.79 20.01 11.13
C ILE A 12 0.48 19.78 11.96
N LYS A 13 1.64 19.77 11.32
CA LYS A 13 2.93 19.61 11.99
C LYS A 13 3.21 20.77 12.95
N ASP A 14 2.90 21.99 12.55
CA ASP A 14 3.07 23.18 13.37
C ASP A 14 2.22 23.14 14.64
N LEU A 15 1.10 22.40 14.60
CA LEU A 15 0.26 22.17 15.78
C LEU A 15 0.81 21.08 16.70
N GLY A 16 1.91 20.43 16.34
CA GLY A 16 2.57 19.42 17.16
C GLY A 16 2.08 17.99 16.90
N TYR A 17 1.29 17.74 15.86
CA TYR A 17 0.81 16.41 15.53
C TYR A 17 1.79 15.62 14.68
N LEU A 18 1.77 14.30 14.85
CA LEU A 18 2.43 13.38 13.92
C LEU A 18 1.53 13.15 12.70
N VAL A 19 2.15 12.93 11.54
CA VAL A 19 1.41 12.72 10.30
C VAL A 19 1.73 11.34 9.72
N LYS A 20 0.68 10.54 9.54
CA LYS A 20 0.75 9.27 8.83
C LYS A 20 0.13 9.45 7.45
N LEU A 21 0.86 9.06 6.42
CA LEU A 21 0.39 9.11 5.04
C LEU A 21 -0.01 7.71 4.58
N ASP A 22 -1.26 7.57 4.16
CA ASP A 22 -1.72 6.36 3.47
C ASP A 22 -1.65 6.63 1.97
N THR A 23 -1.01 5.74 1.22
CA THR A 23 -0.78 5.95 -0.21
C THR A 23 -0.96 4.66 -1.00
N ASN A 24 -1.38 4.77 -2.25
CA ASN A 24 -1.38 3.66 -3.19
C ASN A 24 -0.10 3.59 -4.03
N GLY A 25 0.85 4.49 -3.80
CA GLY A 25 2.13 4.50 -4.48
C GLY A 25 2.12 5.05 -5.90
N SER A 26 1.02 5.61 -6.36
CA SER A 26 0.90 6.09 -7.75
C SER A 26 1.63 7.42 -8.03
N HIS A 27 2.07 8.10 -6.99
CA HIS A 27 2.77 9.40 -7.10
C HIS A 27 4.08 9.40 -6.32
N PRO A 28 5.12 8.69 -6.82
CA PRO A 28 6.39 8.59 -6.11
C PRO A 28 7.07 9.94 -5.91
N GLU A 29 6.92 10.88 -6.85
CA GLU A 29 7.50 12.21 -6.73
C GLU A 29 6.92 12.99 -5.54
N VAL A 30 5.61 12.89 -5.31
CA VAL A 30 4.95 13.53 -4.16
C VAL A 30 5.38 12.85 -2.85
N LEU A 31 5.39 11.52 -2.84
CA LEU A 31 5.82 10.75 -1.68
C LEU A 31 7.24 11.13 -1.25
N LYS A 32 8.17 11.15 -2.19
CA LYS A 32 9.57 11.50 -1.93
C LYS A 32 9.70 12.93 -1.42
N SER A 33 9.01 13.88 -2.06
CA SER A 33 9.06 15.28 -1.66
C SER A 33 8.55 15.48 -0.24
N LEU A 34 7.43 14.86 0.11
CA LEU A 34 6.86 14.97 1.46
C LEU A 34 7.80 14.37 2.51
N CYS A 35 8.40 13.22 2.22
CA CYS A 35 9.31 12.57 3.16
C CYS A 35 10.62 13.35 3.31
N HIS A 36 11.18 13.85 2.21
CA HIS A 36 12.43 14.64 2.25
C HIS A 36 12.24 16.00 2.94
N SER A 37 11.03 16.52 2.97
CA SER A 37 10.70 17.76 3.68
C SER A 37 10.41 17.54 5.18
N ASN A 38 10.55 16.32 5.68
CA ASN A 38 10.27 15.93 7.06
C ASN A 38 8.83 16.23 7.50
N LEU A 39 7.90 16.20 6.57
CA LEU A 39 6.49 16.44 6.84
C LEU A 39 5.71 15.18 7.20
N ILE A 40 6.27 14.01 6.92
CA ILE A 40 5.62 12.72 7.14
C ILE A 40 6.41 11.94 8.18
N ASP A 41 5.71 11.41 9.17
CA ASP A 41 6.31 10.62 10.26
C ASP A 41 6.20 9.12 10.01
N TYR A 42 5.24 8.70 9.21
CA TYR A 42 5.00 7.28 8.90
C TYR A 42 4.23 7.14 7.60
N VAL A 43 4.57 6.12 6.80
CA VAL A 43 3.89 5.84 5.53
C VAL A 43 3.29 4.45 5.56
N ALA A 44 2.04 4.33 5.18
CA ALA A 44 1.39 3.04 4.90
C ALA A 44 1.07 2.98 3.41
N MET A 45 1.68 2.04 2.70
CA MET A 45 1.46 1.87 1.26
C MET A 45 0.66 0.61 0.98
N ASP A 46 -0.42 0.77 0.21
CA ASP A 46 -1.21 -0.36 -0.26
C ASP A 46 -0.50 -1.07 -1.39
N ILE A 47 -0.33 -2.39 -1.24
CA ILE A 47 0.08 -3.30 -2.30
C ILE A 47 -1.16 -4.04 -2.75
N LYS A 48 -1.65 -3.70 -3.93
CA LYS A 48 -2.94 -4.23 -4.41
C LYS A 48 -2.85 -5.67 -4.89
N HIS A 49 -1.73 -6.03 -5.52
CA HIS A 49 -1.56 -7.36 -6.10
C HIS A 49 -0.08 -7.66 -6.37
N ALA A 50 0.19 -8.86 -6.88
CA ALA A 50 1.51 -9.21 -7.41
C ALA A 50 1.83 -8.32 -8.63
N PRO A 51 3.09 -7.93 -8.84
CA PRO A 51 3.46 -7.06 -9.96
C PRO A 51 2.96 -7.54 -11.32
N SER A 52 3.03 -8.84 -11.58
CA SER A 52 2.63 -9.42 -12.87
C SER A 52 1.14 -9.28 -13.17
N ARG A 53 0.31 -9.09 -12.14
CA ARG A 53 -1.15 -8.99 -12.28
C ARG A 53 -1.73 -7.67 -11.78
N TYR A 54 -0.85 -6.74 -11.45
CA TYR A 54 -1.28 -5.47 -10.86
C TYR A 54 -2.24 -4.70 -11.77
N GLN A 55 -1.97 -4.70 -13.07
CA GLN A 55 -2.79 -3.99 -14.05
C GLN A 55 -4.22 -4.52 -14.13
N GLU A 56 -4.43 -5.82 -13.91
CA GLU A 56 -5.75 -6.42 -13.90
C GLU A 56 -6.64 -5.86 -12.81
N ILE A 57 -6.02 -5.52 -11.66
CA ILE A 57 -6.71 -5.01 -10.48
C ILE A 57 -6.88 -3.50 -10.55
N CYS A 58 -5.84 -2.80 -11.01
CA CYS A 58 -5.81 -1.34 -11.12
C CYS A 58 -6.08 -0.93 -12.57
N ASN A 59 -7.28 -1.17 -13.04
CA ASN A 59 -7.66 -0.91 -14.44
C ASN A 59 -8.00 0.58 -14.65
N ALA A 60 -7.03 1.46 -14.38
CA ALA A 60 -7.15 2.89 -14.55
C ALA A 60 -6.31 3.36 -15.74
N PRO A 61 -6.80 4.33 -16.54
CA PRO A 61 -6.04 4.84 -17.70
C PRO A 61 -4.68 5.42 -17.34
N SER A 62 -4.55 5.97 -16.13
CA SER A 62 -3.32 6.58 -15.64
C SER A 62 -2.41 5.62 -14.87
N PHE A 63 -2.75 4.33 -14.82
CA PHE A 63 -1.97 3.35 -14.07
C PHE A 63 -0.57 3.17 -14.65
N SER A 64 0.42 3.14 -13.77
CA SER A 64 1.82 2.86 -14.13
C SER A 64 2.45 1.97 -13.06
N MET A 65 2.79 0.75 -13.44
CA MET A 65 3.49 -0.17 -12.53
C MET A 65 4.87 0.34 -12.15
N GLU A 66 5.54 1.06 -13.07
CA GLU A 66 6.83 1.65 -12.79
C GLU A 66 6.78 2.64 -11.62
N LYS A 67 5.73 3.45 -11.56
CA LYS A 67 5.53 4.41 -10.47
C LYS A 67 5.28 3.70 -9.14
N ILE A 68 4.46 2.65 -9.17
CA ILE A 68 4.19 1.84 -7.98
C ILE A 68 5.49 1.21 -7.47
N ALA A 69 6.27 0.62 -8.36
CA ALA A 69 7.55 0.00 -8.03
C ALA A 69 8.55 1.02 -7.49
N GLU A 70 8.56 2.23 -8.04
CA GLU A 70 9.43 3.31 -7.56
C GLU A 70 9.08 3.71 -6.13
N SER A 71 7.80 3.86 -5.82
CA SER A 71 7.35 4.16 -4.46
C SER A 71 7.74 3.06 -3.48
N ALA A 72 7.54 1.79 -3.85
CA ALA A 72 7.91 0.67 -3.00
C ALA A 72 9.42 0.63 -2.76
N ALA A 73 10.23 0.82 -3.81
CA ALA A 73 11.67 0.86 -3.69
C ALA A 73 12.15 1.99 -2.77
N PHE A 74 11.54 3.17 -2.89
CA PHE A 74 11.85 4.29 -2.00
C PHE A 74 11.60 3.95 -0.54
N LEU A 75 10.46 3.33 -0.23
CA LEU A 75 10.15 2.95 1.15
C LEU A 75 11.13 1.89 1.68
N LEU A 76 11.50 0.93 0.83
CA LEU A 76 12.46 -0.12 1.21
C LEU A 76 13.84 0.43 1.58
N GLU A 77 14.19 1.62 1.09
CA GLU A 77 15.44 2.30 1.49
C GLU A 77 15.44 2.70 2.97
N GLY A 78 14.28 2.82 3.60
CA GLY A 78 14.17 3.11 5.03
C GLY A 78 14.36 4.57 5.42
N THR A 79 14.14 5.50 4.49
CA THR A 79 14.23 6.95 4.76
C THR A 79 13.20 7.41 5.77
N VAL A 80 12.04 6.75 5.81
CA VAL A 80 10.93 7.05 6.73
C VAL A 80 10.38 5.73 7.26
N PRO A 81 9.89 5.68 8.50
CA PRO A 81 9.18 4.50 8.99
C PRO A 81 7.97 4.21 8.11
N TYR A 82 7.77 2.94 7.79
CA TYR A 82 6.73 2.56 6.84
C TYR A 82 6.18 1.16 7.10
N GLU A 83 5.04 0.88 6.46
CA GLU A 83 4.48 -0.45 6.35
C GLU A 83 3.89 -0.64 4.95
N PHE A 84 3.85 -1.89 4.49
CA PHE A 84 3.05 -2.27 3.34
C PHE A 84 1.80 -2.98 3.83
N ARG A 85 0.70 -2.85 3.10
CA ARG A 85 -0.58 -3.50 3.43
C ARG A 85 -1.22 -4.06 2.17
N THR A 86 -1.86 -5.21 2.27
CA THR A 86 -2.70 -5.75 1.20
C THR A 86 -4.05 -6.15 1.79
N THR A 87 -5.13 -5.66 1.20
CA THR A 87 -6.47 -6.16 1.48
C THR A 87 -6.69 -7.39 0.60
N ILE A 88 -6.86 -8.54 1.25
CA ILE A 88 -6.96 -9.82 0.57
C ILE A 88 -8.40 -10.11 0.20
N VAL A 89 -8.63 -10.41 -1.09
CA VAL A 89 -9.93 -10.83 -1.61
C VAL A 89 -9.73 -12.22 -2.23
N ARG A 90 -10.49 -13.20 -1.73
CA ARG A 90 -10.34 -14.60 -2.12
C ARG A 90 -10.34 -14.81 -3.65
N GLU A 91 -11.24 -14.12 -4.33
CA GLU A 91 -11.43 -14.28 -5.77
C GLU A 91 -10.34 -13.60 -6.60
N LEU A 92 -9.57 -12.69 -6.01
CA LEU A 92 -8.53 -11.92 -6.70
C LEU A 92 -7.12 -12.41 -6.41
N HIS A 93 -6.89 -13.00 -5.24
CA HIS A 93 -5.55 -13.34 -4.76
C HIS A 93 -5.37 -14.85 -4.60
N THR A 94 -4.25 -15.37 -5.11
CA THR A 94 -3.84 -16.75 -4.94
C THR A 94 -2.56 -16.82 -4.10
N LEU A 95 -2.20 -18.01 -3.62
CA LEU A 95 -0.95 -18.20 -2.88
C LEU A 95 0.27 -17.80 -3.70
N LYS A 96 0.25 -18.08 -5.00
CA LYS A 96 1.32 -17.69 -5.91
C LYS A 96 1.49 -16.18 -5.98
N ASP A 97 0.38 -15.43 -5.93
CA ASP A 97 0.42 -13.97 -5.92
C ASP A 97 1.15 -13.46 -4.68
N PHE A 98 0.93 -14.07 -3.51
CA PHE A 98 1.62 -13.68 -2.28
C PHE A 98 3.10 -14.04 -2.30
N GLU A 99 3.48 -15.14 -2.94
CA GLU A 99 4.90 -15.47 -3.12
C GLU A 99 5.60 -14.39 -3.96
N GLU A 100 4.95 -13.94 -5.03
CA GLU A 100 5.50 -12.88 -5.88
C GLU A 100 5.58 -11.54 -5.14
N ILE A 101 4.55 -11.19 -4.37
CA ILE A 101 4.56 -9.98 -3.55
C ILE A 101 5.70 -10.05 -2.54
N GLY A 102 5.84 -11.16 -1.85
CA GLY A 102 6.90 -11.36 -0.85
C GLY A 102 8.29 -11.20 -1.44
N ALA A 103 8.51 -11.71 -2.64
CA ALA A 103 9.77 -11.55 -3.33
C ALA A 103 10.02 -10.08 -3.72
N TRP A 104 8.97 -9.38 -4.15
CA TRP A 104 9.07 -7.98 -4.56
C TRP A 104 9.44 -7.06 -3.41
N ILE A 105 8.77 -7.22 -2.27
CA ILE A 105 9.00 -6.35 -1.10
C ILE A 105 9.91 -7.02 -0.06
N ALA A 106 10.75 -7.96 -0.47
CA ALA A 106 11.69 -8.62 0.43
C ALA A 106 12.57 -7.59 1.15
N GLY A 107 12.72 -7.74 2.44
CA GLY A 107 13.45 -6.79 3.28
C GLY A 107 12.57 -5.72 3.93
N ALA A 108 11.28 -5.71 3.64
CA ALA A 108 10.35 -4.77 4.28
C ALA A 108 10.30 -5.00 5.80
N ASP A 109 10.23 -3.90 6.56
CA ASP A 109 10.15 -3.96 8.01
C ASP A 109 8.79 -4.50 8.49
N SER A 110 7.72 -4.15 7.79
CA SER A 110 6.36 -4.56 8.16
C SER A 110 5.49 -4.74 6.92
N TYR A 111 4.78 -5.85 6.90
CA TYR A 111 3.77 -6.12 5.87
C TYR A 111 2.54 -6.71 6.53
N PHE A 112 1.40 -6.03 6.39
CA PHE A 112 0.14 -6.42 7.00
C PHE A 112 -0.86 -6.92 5.96
N LEU A 113 -1.51 -8.02 6.28
CA LEU A 113 -2.60 -8.56 5.48
C LEU A 113 -3.92 -8.23 6.16
N GLN A 114 -4.84 -7.65 5.40
CA GLN A 114 -6.16 -7.28 5.88
C GLN A 114 -7.21 -8.09 5.14
N SER A 115 -8.16 -8.64 5.89
CA SER A 115 -9.27 -9.38 5.31
C SER A 115 -10.28 -8.41 4.68
N TYR A 116 -10.73 -8.73 3.46
CA TYR A 116 -11.84 -8.01 2.85
C TYR A 116 -13.09 -8.21 3.70
N GLN A 117 -13.80 -7.11 3.97
CA GLN A 117 -15.04 -7.14 4.73
C GLN A 117 -16.20 -6.75 3.81
N GLU A 118 -17.14 -7.67 3.63
CA GLU A 118 -18.39 -7.33 2.98
C GLU A 118 -19.20 -6.40 3.89
N SER A 119 -19.79 -5.39 3.26
CA SER A 119 -20.73 -4.51 3.93
C SER A 119 -21.92 -4.25 2.99
N GLU A 120 -23.02 -3.73 3.55
CA GLU A 120 -24.19 -3.38 2.73
C GLU A 120 -23.87 -2.36 1.66
N GLN A 121 -22.76 -1.67 1.78
CA GLN A 121 -22.29 -0.66 0.83
C GLN A 121 -21.45 -1.23 -0.31
N VAL A 122 -21.12 -2.53 -0.26
CA VAL A 122 -20.32 -3.16 -1.32
C VAL A 122 -21.20 -3.39 -2.54
N ILE A 123 -20.81 -2.77 -3.65
CA ILE A 123 -21.59 -2.82 -4.92
C ILE A 123 -21.45 -4.19 -5.61
N HIS A 124 -20.36 -4.92 -5.35
CA HIS A 124 -20.09 -6.22 -5.96
C HIS A 124 -19.93 -7.30 -4.90
N PRO A 125 -21.05 -7.94 -4.46
CA PRO A 125 -21.03 -8.95 -3.40
C PRO A 125 -20.40 -10.28 -3.82
N VAL A 126 -19.83 -10.37 -5.02
CA VAL A 126 -19.11 -11.57 -5.47
C VAL A 126 -17.80 -11.80 -4.76
N PHE A 127 -17.25 -10.79 -4.08
CA PHE A 127 -16.00 -10.93 -3.34
C PHE A 127 -16.25 -11.50 -1.95
N SER A 128 -15.32 -12.33 -1.48
CA SER A 128 -15.39 -12.91 -0.15
C SER A 128 -14.07 -12.72 0.60
N SER A 129 -14.14 -12.82 1.92
CA SER A 129 -12.96 -12.72 2.78
C SER A 129 -12.29 -14.08 2.94
N TYR A 130 -10.97 -14.07 3.13
CA TYR A 130 -10.27 -15.23 3.65
C TYR A 130 -10.59 -15.41 5.13
N THR A 131 -10.58 -16.66 5.59
CA THR A 131 -10.71 -16.95 7.02
C THR A 131 -9.42 -16.56 7.74
N LYS A 132 -9.49 -16.44 9.07
CA LYS A 132 -8.31 -16.14 9.88
C LYS A 132 -7.19 -17.18 9.65
N LYS A 133 -7.56 -18.45 9.60
CA LYS A 133 -6.58 -19.53 9.36
C LYS A 133 -5.92 -19.39 7.98
N GLU A 134 -6.70 -19.07 6.95
CA GLU A 134 -6.17 -18.87 5.60
C GLU A 134 -5.19 -17.69 5.57
N LEU A 135 -5.47 -16.60 6.29
CA LEU A 135 -4.57 -15.47 6.41
C LEU A 135 -3.27 -15.86 7.12
N GLU A 136 -3.34 -16.65 8.18
CA GLU A 136 -2.16 -17.15 8.88
C GLU A 136 -1.31 -18.04 7.98
N ASP A 137 -1.95 -18.91 7.19
CA ASP A 137 -1.26 -19.77 6.23
C ASP A 137 -0.54 -18.94 5.16
N ILE A 138 -1.18 -17.86 4.67
CA ILE A 138 -0.56 -16.95 3.70
C ILE A 138 0.63 -16.23 4.33
N GLN A 139 0.50 -15.73 5.54
CA GLN A 139 1.59 -15.02 6.24
C GLN A 139 2.81 -15.92 6.43
N SER A 140 2.61 -17.22 6.63
CA SER A 140 3.72 -18.15 6.81
C SER A 140 4.56 -18.32 5.56
N LEU A 141 4.05 -17.95 4.38
CA LEU A 141 4.78 -18.00 3.10
C LEU A 141 5.66 -16.77 2.89
N LEU A 142 5.44 -15.71 3.64
CA LEU A 142 6.14 -14.44 3.50
C LEU A 142 7.29 -14.34 4.48
#